data_104640d6947cf21792878bae0ee82892
#
_entry.id   104640d6947cf21792878bae0ee82892
#
_cell.length_a   1.000
_cell.length_b   1.000
_cell.length_c   1.000
_cell.angle_alpha   90.00
_cell.angle_beta   90.00
_cell.angle_gamma   90.00
#
_symmetry.space_group_name_H-M   'P 1'
#
loop_
_entity.id
_entity.type
_entity.pdbx_description
1 polymer ?
#
loop_
_entity_poly.entity_id
_entity_poly.type
_entity_poly.pdbx_seq_one_letter_code
_entity_poly.pdbx_strand_id
1 'polypeptide(L)'
;MTDRGIRVLRRALSIPVALVVAPVAIASAAPGVPGNNDRLNNGIVVNVDTVKSQAGCTTKLKKNPQLEAAAQRHTVDVLNNRGLDADVGSDGSSVQDRARDAGYRGTVAETVAINNSLAINDLDVIGNWYYRPDYMTIMSNCANTQIGVWSENSIDRSVLVAVYGRPA
;
A
#
# COMPACT_ATOMS: atom_id res chain seq x y z
N MET A 1 -20.59 47.32 78.68
CA MET A 1 -19.31 46.88 78.09
C MET A 1 -19.71 46.10 76.90
N THR A 2 -19.52 46.69 75.66
CA THR A 2 -20.07 46.30 74.41
C THR A 2 -18.96 45.68 73.53
N ASP A 3 -19.07 44.40 73.30
CA ASP A 3 -18.14 43.72 72.44
C ASP A 3 -18.71 43.64 71.00
N ARG A 4 -18.03 44.25 70.00
CA ARG A 4 -18.43 44.29 68.61
C ARG A 4 -17.67 43.21 67.89
N GLY A 5 -18.34 42.10 67.64
CA GLY A 5 -17.84 41.04 66.72
C GLY A 5 -17.77 41.49 65.31
N ILE A 6 -16.59 41.53 64.71
CA ILE A 6 -16.31 41.80 63.26
C ILE A 6 -16.57 40.52 62.46
N ARG A 7 -17.62 40.52 61.67
CA ARG A 7 -17.86 39.46 60.64
C ARG A 7 -17.00 39.69 59.44
N VAL A 8 -15.99 38.88 59.24
CA VAL A 8 -15.19 38.83 58.02
C VAL A 8 -15.96 38.02 56.97
N LEU A 9 -16.47 38.70 55.96
CA LEU A 9 -17.09 38.08 54.76
C LEU A 9 -15.98 37.55 53.85
N ARG A 10 -15.78 36.24 53.83
CA ARG A 10 -14.91 35.60 52.84
C ARG A 10 -15.70 35.45 51.55
N ARG A 11 -15.42 36.28 50.56
CA ARG A 11 -15.87 36.11 49.17
C ARG A 11 -15.04 34.99 48.54
N ALA A 12 -15.66 33.85 48.23
CA ALA A 12 -15.06 32.79 47.41
C ALA A 12 -15.08 33.28 45.97
N LEU A 13 -13.88 33.51 45.40
CA LEU A 13 -13.70 33.74 43.96
C LEU A 13 -13.75 32.37 43.30
N SER A 14 -14.86 32.06 42.61
CA SER A 14 -14.94 30.91 41.69
C SER A 14 -14.33 31.32 40.35
N ILE A 15 -13.18 30.76 40.03
CA ILE A 15 -12.54 30.90 38.73
C ILE A 15 -13.15 29.85 37.81
N PRO A 16 -13.82 30.19 36.68
CA PRO A 16 -14.27 29.20 35.72
C PRO A 16 -13.05 28.63 34.99
N VAL A 17 -12.81 27.34 35.09
CA VAL A 17 -11.88 26.61 34.25
C VAL A 17 -12.49 26.49 32.85
N ALA A 18 -12.07 27.31 31.92
CA ALA A 18 -12.44 27.18 30.52
C ALA A 18 -11.64 25.99 29.90
N LEU A 19 -12.36 24.92 29.59
CA LEU A 19 -11.80 23.78 28.88
C LEU A 19 -11.56 24.21 27.42
N VAL A 20 -10.32 24.53 27.07
CA VAL A 20 -9.93 24.82 25.69
C VAL A 20 -9.79 23.49 24.97
N VAL A 21 -10.81 23.09 24.21
CA VAL A 21 -10.73 21.95 23.28
C VAL A 21 -10.01 22.45 22.03
N ALA A 22 -8.73 22.12 21.90
CA ALA A 22 -7.99 22.40 20.68
C ALA A 22 -8.53 21.50 19.54
N PRO A 23 -8.82 22.06 18.34
CA PRO A 23 -9.21 21.23 17.21
C PRO A 23 -8.02 20.37 16.80
N VAL A 24 -8.22 19.05 16.76
CA VAL A 24 -7.28 18.11 16.13
C VAL A 24 -7.35 18.39 14.63
N ALA A 25 -6.34 19.07 14.12
CA ALA A 25 -6.16 19.22 12.68
C ALA A 25 -5.89 17.83 12.09
N ILE A 26 -6.87 17.26 11.40
CA ILE A 26 -6.65 16.11 10.53
C ILE A 26 -5.80 16.63 9.38
N ALA A 27 -4.51 16.35 9.40
CA ALA A 27 -3.65 16.60 8.27
C ALA A 27 -4.14 15.72 7.10
N SER A 28 -4.89 16.33 6.18
CA SER A 28 -5.14 15.72 4.89
C SER A 28 -3.78 15.54 4.23
N ALA A 29 -3.37 14.29 3.99
CA ALA A 29 -2.21 14.01 3.18
C ALA A 29 -2.41 14.69 1.83
N ALA A 30 -1.52 15.61 1.48
CA ALA A 30 -1.52 16.21 0.15
C ALA A 30 -1.42 15.07 -0.88
N PRO A 31 -2.15 15.14 -2.01
CA PRO A 31 -1.94 14.18 -3.09
C PRO A 31 -0.46 14.22 -3.43
N GLY A 32 0.21 13.07 -3.25
CA GLY A 32 1.65 12.97 -3.53
C GLY A 32 1.89 13.43 -4.96
N VAL A 33 2.92 14.25 -5.15
CA VAL A 33 3.43 14.55 -6.48
C VAL A 33 3.62 13.21 -7.19
N PRO A 34 3.10 13.01 -8.43
CA PRO A 34 3.30 11.77 -9.16
C PRO A 34 4.79 11.46 -9.20
N GLY A 35 5.22 10.52 -8.38
CA GLY A 35 6.62 10.16 -8.25
C GLY A 35 7.06 9.43 -9.51
N ASN A 36 8.37 9.35 -9.74
CA ASN A 36 9.01 8.62 -10.84
C ASN A 36 8.53 7.14 -10.92
N ASN A 37 7.89 6.64 -9.87
CA ASN A 37 7.38 5.28 -9.76
C ASN A 37 6.06 5.03 -10.49
N ASP A 38 5.24 6.05 -10.73
CA ASP A 38 4.00 5.89 -11.52
C ASP A 38 4.28 5.42 -12.95
N ARG A 39 5.35 5.90 -13.55
CA ARG A 39 5.78 5.45 -14.87
C ARG A 39 6.19 3.98 -14.86
N LEU A 40 6.97 3.58 -13.86
CA LEU A 40 7.37 2.19 -13.65
C LEU A 40 6.15 1.29 -13.43
N ASN A 41 5.28 1.65 -12.50
CA ASN A 41 4.06 0.89 -12.18
C ASN A 41 3.14 0.74 -13.41
N ASN A 42 2.97 1.82 -14.20
CA ASN A 42 2.21 1.77 -15.44
C ASN A 42 2.88 0.90 -16.51
N GLY A 43 4.20 0.95 -16.62
CA GLY A 43 4.98 0.09 -17.52
C GLY A 43 4.76 -1.39 -17.23
N ILE A 44 4.76 -1.78 -15.95
CA ILE A 44 4.44 -3.16 -15.53
C ILE A 44 3.04 -3.59 -15.99
N VAL A 45 2.02 -2.74 -15.78
CA VAL A 45 0.64 -3.06 -16.21
C VAL A 45 0.60 -3.32 -17.72
N VAL A 46 1.24 -2.46 -18.53
CA VAL A 46 1.27 -2.59 -19.99
C VAL A 46 2.01 -3.86 -20.42
N ASN A 47 3.14 -4.14 -19.80
CA ASN A 47 3.95 -5.32 -20.14
C ASN A 47 3.24 -6.62 -19.77
N VAL A 48 2.59 -6.68 -18.59
CA VAL A 48 1.77 -7.83 -18.19
C VAL A 48 0.58 -8.01 -19.13
N ASP A 49 -0.08 -6.93 -19.52
CA ASP A 49 -1.19 -7.00 -20.50
C ASP A 49 -0.71 -7.54 -21.86
N THR A 50 0.53 -7.22 -22.25
CA THR A 50 1.19 -7.79 -23.44
C THR A 50 1.43 -9.29 -23.29
N VAL A 51 1.98 -9.75 -22.18
CA VAL A 51 2.17 -11.18 -21.87
C VAL A 51 0.84 -11.93 -21.94
N LYS A 52 -0.22 -11.37 -21.35
CA LYS A 52 -1.58 -11.95 -21.41
C LYS A 52 -2.10 -12.04 -22.84
N SER A 53 -1.89 -11.00 -23.64
CA SER A 53 -2.31 -10.98 -25.04
C SER A 53 -1.57 -12.06 -25.86
N GLN A 54 -0.27 -12.26 -25.61
CA GLN A 54 0.53 -13.33 -26.22
C GLN A 54 0.06 -14.72 -25.78
N ALA A 55 -0.45 -14.85 -24.56
CA ALA A 55 -1.06 -16.08 -24.07
C ALA A 55 -2.49 -16.33 -24.58
N GLY A 56 -3.03 -15.45 -25.45
CA GLY A 56 -4.36 -15.59 -26.05
C GLY A 56 -5.50 -14.98 -25.24
N CYS A 57 -5.21 -14.22 -24.18
CA CYS A 57 -6.25 -13.53 -23.41
C CYS A 57 -6.81 -12.35 -24.22
N THR A 58 -8.14 -12.23 -24.24
CA THR A 58 -8.84 -11.17 -24.99
C THR A 58 -9.26 -10.00 -24.11
N THR A 59 -9.28 -10.20 -22.78
CA THR A 59 -9.69 -9.16 -21.81
C THR A 59 -8.48 -8.37 -21.37
N LYS A 60 -8.57 -7.04 -21.53
CA LYS A 60 -7.55 -6.11 -21.03
C LYS A 60 -7.54 -6.04 -19.51
N LEU A 61 -6.35 -5.87 -18.93
CA LEU A 61 -6.19 -5.65 -17.50
C LEU A 61 -6.77 -4.29 -17.09
N LYS A 62 -7.50 -4.29 -15.98
CA LYS A 62 -8.02 -3.08 -15.35
C LYS A 62 -7.29 -2.82 -14.04
N LYS A 63 -6.79 -1.61 -13.88
CA LYS A 63 -6.24 -1.19 -12.58
C LYS A 63 -7.34 -1.21 -11.52
N ASN A 64 -6.97 -1.69 -10.32
CA ASN A 64 -7.88 -1.77 -9.19
C ASN A 64 -7.20 -1.18 -7.95
N PRO A 65 -7.77 -0.13 -7.31
CA PRO A 65 -7.15 0.56 -6.18
C PRO A 65 -7.03 -0.31 -4.92
N GLN A 66 -7.89 -1.30 -4.74
CA GLN A 66 -7.81 -2.23 -3.61
C GLN A 66 -6.62 -3.19 -3.77
N LEU A 67 -6.36 -3.66 -5.00
CA LEU A 67 -5.17 -4.46 -5.30
C LEU A 67 -3.90 -3.62 -5.23
N GLU A 68 -3.96 -2.34 -5.63
CA GLU A 68 -2.85 -1.42 -5.50
C GLU A 68 -2.50 -1.17 -4.02
N ALA A 69 -3.50 -0.99 -3.15
CA ALA A 69 -3.29 -0.87 -1.71
C ALA A 69 -2.68 -2.14 -1.09
N ALA A 70 -3.09 -3.33 -1.54
CA ALA A 70 -2.49 -4.60 -1.12
C ALA A 70 -1.03 -4.71 -1.57
N ALA A 71 -0.73 -4.32 -2.83
CA ALA A 71 0.62 -4.26 -3.38
C ALA A 71 1.49 -3.28 -2.58
N GLN A 72 0.98 -2.07 -2.29
CA GLN A 72 1.68 -1.05 -1.51
C GLN A 72 2.07 -1.56 -0.13
N ARG A 73 1.12 -2.16 0.60
CA ARG A 73 1.40 -2.72 1.94
C ARG A 73 2.55 -3.71 1.89
N HIS A 74 2.54 -4.64 0.94
CA HIS A 74 3.59 -5.65 0.83
C HIS A 74 4.92 -5.08 0.33
N THR A 75 4.89 -4.16 -0.62
CA THR A 75 6.09 -3.46 -1.10
C THR A 75 6.83 -2.77 0.03
N VAL A 76 6.11 -2.00 0.86
CA VAL A 76 6.67 -1.29 2.02
C VAL A 76 7.21 -2.28 3.06
N ASP A 77 6.48 -3.36 3.29
CA ASP A 77 6.90 -4.40 4.22
C ASP A 77 8.20 -5.08 3.78
N VAL A 78 8.29 -5.54 2.53
CA VAL A 78 9.49 -6.16 1.96
C VAL A 78 10.68 -5.19 1.90
N LEU A 79 10.42 -3.90 1.60
CA LEU A 79 11.47 -2.90 1.59
C LEU A 79 12.13 -2.73 2.96
N ASN A 80 11.32 -2.73 4.03
CA ASN A 80 11.77 -2.50 5.39
C ASN A 80 12.28 -3.77 6.09
N ASN A 81 11.88 -4.95 5.64
CA ASN A 81 12.22 -6.24 6.23
C ASN A 81 13.07 -7.05 5.23
N ARG A 82 14.39 -6.87 5.28
CA ARG A 82 15.33 -7.44 4.30
C ARG A 82 15.39 -8.98 4.27
N GLY A 83 14.89 -9.64 5.28
CA GLY A 83 14.77 -11.10 5.32
C GLY A 83 13.57 -11.65 4.56
N LEU A 84 12.67 -10.79 4.09
CA LEU A 84 11.54 -11.18 3.26
C LEU A 84 11.96 -11.21 1.78
N ASP A 85 11.64 -12.28 1.11
CA ASP A 85 11.97 -12.53 -0.31
C ASP A 85 10.78 -13.06 -1.12
N ALA A 86 9.62 -13.28 -0.48
CA ALA A 86 8.47 -13.97 -1.05
C ALA A 86 7.13 -13.40 -0.59
N ASP A 87 6.10 -14.18 -0.78
CA ASP A 87 4.68 -13.82 -0.76
C ASP A 87 4.11 -13.61 0.65
N VAL A 88 4.84 -13.99 1.72
CA VAL A 88 4.37 -13.88 3.11
C VAL A 88 4.91 -12.59 3.73
N GLY A 89 4.03 -11.77 4.28
CA GLY A 89 4.40 -10.56 4.99
C GLY A 89 5.10 -10.82 6.34
N SER A 90 5.79 -9.81 6.88
CA SER A 90 6.44 -9.89 8.19
C SER A 90 5.46 -10.19 9.34
N ASP A 91 4.20 -9.87 9.13
CA ASP A 91 3.08 -10.15 10.04
C ASP A 91 2.43 -11.54 9.79
N GLY A 92 2.96 -12.34 8.87
CA GLY A 92 2.43 -13.64 8.47
C GLY A 92 1.27 -13.56 7.47
N SER A 93 0.90 -12.38 6.99
CA SER A 93 -0.19 -12.22 6.03
C SER A 93 0.15 -12.79 4.66
N SER A 94 -0.80 -13.49 4.04
CA SER A 94 -0.76 -13.87 2.63
C SER A 94 -1.22 -12.71 1.74
N VAL A 95 -0.99 -12.82 0.42
CA VAL A 95 -1.54 -11.86 -0.55
C VAL A 95 -3.07 -11.80 -0.47
N GLN A 96 -3.73 -12.95 -0.21
CA GLN A 96 -5.18 -13.01 -0.08
C GLN A 96 -5.67 -12.23 1.16
N ASP A 97 -4.93 -12.30 2.26
CA ASP A 97 -5.26 -11.54 3.49
C ASP A 97 -5.11 -10.04 3.24
N ARG A 98 -3.99 -9.61 2.65
CA ARG A 98 -3.74 -8.20 2.31
C ARG A 98 -4.79 -7.62 1.36
N ALA A 99 -5.19 -8.39 0.34
CA ALA A 99 -6.23 -7.98 -0.61
C ALA A 99 -7.60 -7.87 0.06
N ARG A 100 -7.96 -8.82 0.93
CA ARG A 100 -9.21 -8.80 1.70
C ARG A 100 -9.26 -7.61 2.66
N ASP A 101 -8.17 -7.33 3.36
CA ASP A 101 -8.03 -6.18 4.26
C ASP A 101 -8.18 -4.85 3.50
N ALA A 102 -7.70 -4.80 2.26
CA ALA A 102 -7.90 -3.66 1.35
C ALA A 102 -9.31 -3.60 0.74
N GLY A 103 -10.20 -4.55 1.09
CA GLY A 103 -11.59 -4.60 0.65
C GLY A 103 -11.82 -5.32 -0.68
N TYR A 104 -10.81 -5.99 -1.24
CA TYR A 104 -10.96 -6.76 -2.47
C TYR A 104 -11.71 -8.06 -2.23
N ARG A 105 -12.73 -8.32 -3.06
CA ARG A 105 -13.56 -9.53 -2.99
C ARG A 105 -13.31 -10.39 -4.23
N GLY A 106 -12.42 -11.31 -4.14
CA GLY A 106 -12.04 -12.21 -5.24
C GLY A 106 -10.79 -12.97 -4.90
N THR A 107 -10.33 -13.81 -5.79
CA THR A 107 -9.06 -14.53 -5.63
C THR A 107 -7.92 -13.70 -6.17
N VAL A 108 -6.76 -13.79 -5.53
CA VAL A 108 -5.58 -13.02 -5.90
C VAL A 108 -4.33 -13.90 -5.99
N ALA A 109 -3.37 -13.43 -6.77
CA ALA A 109 -1.99 -13.90 -6.81
C ALA A 109 -1.06 -12.70 -6.88
N GLU A 110 0.23 -12.88 -6.63
CA GLU A 110 1.19 -11.79 -6.73
C GLU A 110 2.51 -12.21 -7.36
N THR A 111 3.23 -11.22 -7.86
CA THR A 111 4.63 -11.34 -8.27
C THR A 111 5.43 -10.23 -7.60
N VAL A 112 6.63 -10.56 -7.14
CA VAL A 112 7.51 -9.66 -6.40
C VAL A 112 8.84 -9.52 -7.13
N ALA A 113 9.34 -8.30 -7.25
CA ALA A 113 10.70 -8.02 -7.71
C ALA A 113 11.46 -7.26 -6.62
N ILE A 114 12.67 -7.73 -6.33
CA ILE A 114 13.59 -7.11 -5.40
C ILE A 114 14.90 -6.88 -6.14
N ASN A 115 15.41 -5.65 -6.07
CA ASN A 115 16.71 -5.32 -6.62
C ASN A 115 17.55 -4.59 -5.56
N ASN A 116 18.78 -5.02 -5.37
CA ASN A 116 19.74 -4.40 -4.43
C ASN A 116 20.39 -3.17 -5.07
N SER A 117 19.58 -2.24 -5.53
CA SER A 117 19.99 -0.94 -6.08
C SER A 117 18.90 0.11 -5.87
N LEU A 118 19.25 1.37 -6.06
CA LEU A 118 18.36 2.52 -5.91
C LEU A 118 17.16 2.48 -6.90
N ALA A 119 17.34 1.86 -8.06
CA ALA A 119 16.32 1.85 -9.11
C ALA A 119 16.14 0.47 -9.73
N ILE A 120 14.95 0.22 -10.21
CA ILE A 120 14.56 -0.94 -11.00
C ILE A 120 13.79 -0.43 -12.22
N ASN A 121 13.88 -1.09 -13.36
CA ASN A 121 13.10 -0.76 -14.54
C ASN A 121 12.11 -1.88 -14.89
N ASP A 122 11.05 -1.53 -15.60
CA ASP A 122 9.95 -2.44 -15.93
C ASP A 122 10.36 -3.59 -16.85
N LEU A 123 11.30 -3.37 -17.78
CA LEU A 123 11.75 -4.41 -18.69
C LEU A 123 12.58 -5.48 -17.95
N ASP A 124 13.45 -5.08 -17.02
CA ASP A 124 14.21 -6.03 -16.21
C ASP A 124 13.29 -6.84 -15.31
N VAL A 125 12.28 -6.19 -14.71
CA VAL A 125 11.28 -6.86 -13.87
C VAL A 125 10.53 -7.90 -14.67
N ILE A 126 9.96 -7.52 -15.81
CA ILE A 126 9.18 -8.44 -16.66
C ILE A 126 10.09 -9.55 -17.22
N GLY A 127 11.31 -9.23 -17.63
CA GLY A 127 12.28 -10.22 -18.10
C GLY A 127 12.57 -11.28 -17.04
N ASN A 128 12.80 -10.88 -15.80
CA ASN A 128 13.02 -11.80 -14.69
C ASN A 128 11.77 -12.64 -14.37
N TRP A 129 10.59 -12.04 -14.38
CA TRP A 129 9.33 -12.77 -14.12
C TRP A 129 8.96 -13.74 -15.25
N TYR A 130 9.28 -13.40 -16.48
CA TYR A 130 8.98 -14.20 -17.66
C TYR A 130 9.64 -15.59 -17.62
N TYR A 131 10.86 -15.66 -17.08
CA TYR A 131 11.61 -16.91 -16.98
C TYR A 131 11.32 -17.69 -15.69
N ARG A 132 10.42 -17.21 -14.84
CA ARG A 132 9.93 -17.93 -13.66
C ARG A 132 8.60 -18.60 -14.01
N PRO A 133 8.51 -19.94 -14.01
CA PRO A 133 7.30 -20.67 -14.41
C PRO A 133 6.08 -20.34 -13.53
N ASP A 134 6.29 -20.14 -12.23
CA ASP A 134 5.27 -19.74 -11.26
C ASP A 134 4.70 -18.36 -11.60
N TYR A 135 5.54 -17.36 -11.81
CA TYR A 135 5.14 -16.00 -12.15
C TYR A 135 4.54 -15.91 -13.57
N MET A 136 5.12 -16.66 -14.50
CA MET A 136 4.56 -16.72 -15.86
C MET A 136 3.13 -17.29 -15.86
N THR A 137 2.86 -18.31 -15.04
CA THR A 137 1.52 -18.85 -14.84
C THR A 137 0.56 -17.80 -14.29
N ILE A 138 1.00 -16.97 -13.34
CA ILE A 138 0.18 -15.87 -12.79
C ILE A 138 -0.09 -14.80 -13.85
N MET A 139 0.95 -14.34 -14.55
CA MET A 139 0.85 -13.28 -15.56
C MET A 139 -0.01 -13.69 -16.75
N SER A 140 0.10 -14.91 -17.22
CA SER A 140 -0.64 -15.41 -18.41
C SER A 140 -2.06 -15.89 -18.09
N ASN A 141 -2.47 -15.92 -16.82
CA ASN A 141 -3.81 -16.38 -16.44
C ASN A 141 -4.89 -15.38 -16.88
N CYS A 142 -5.69 -15.77 -17.88
CA CYS A 142 -6.75 -14.92 -18.42
C CYS A 142 -7.87 -14.59 -17.42
N ALA A 143 -8.04 -15.38 -16.35
CA ALA A 143 -9.02 -15.11 -15.31
C ALA A 143 -8.61 -13.92 -14.42
N ASN A 144 -7.33 -13.57 -14.35
CA ASN A 144 -6.84 -12.39 -13.67
C ASN A 144 -7.11 -11.15 -14.53
N THR A 145 -8.25 -10.50 -14.36
CA THR A 145 -8.69 -9.36 -15.18
C THR A 145 -8.42 -8.01 -14.53
N GLN A 146 -7.92 -8.00 -13.30
CA GLN A 146 -7.58 -6.80 -12.55
C GLN A 146 -6.16 -6.88 -12.02
N ILE A 147 -5.54 -5.70 -11.82
CA ILE A 147 -4.17 -5.59 -11.32
C ILE A 147 -4.00 -4.35 -10.46
N GLY A 148 -3.19 -4.47 -9.41
CA GLY A 148 -2.62 -3.36 -8.66
C GLY A 148 -1.11 -3.50 -8.63
N VAL A 149 -0.39 -2.43 -8.87
CA VAL A 149 1.09 -2.43 -8.88
C VAL A 149 1.59 -1.30 -8.01
N TRP A 150 2.57 -1.59 -7.18
CA TRP A 150 3.27 -0.60 -6.38
C TRP A 150 4.76 -0.87 -6.34
N SER A 151 5.55 0.20 -6.33
CA SER A 151 7.00 0.13 -6.18
C SER A 151 7.50 1.20 -5.23
N GLU A 152 8.52 0.84 -4.47
CA GLU A 152 9.23 1.71 -3.54
C GLU A 152 10.74 1.52 -3.64
N ASN A 153 11.47 2.58 -3.36
CA ASN A 153 12.92 2.58 -3.43
C ASN A 153 13.52 3.10 -2.12
N SER A 154 14.60 2.46 -1.69
CA SER A 154 15.57 3.02 -0.73
C SER A 154 16.89 3.29 -1.45
N ILE A 155 17.88 3.81 -0.73
CA ILE A 155 19.17 4.13 -1.33
C ILE A 155 19.89 2.92 -1.95
N ASP A 156 19.59 1.72 -1.46
CA ASP A 156 20.30 0.47 -1.80
C ASP A 156 19.37 -0.71 -2.09
N ARG A 157 18.05 -0.47 -2.17
CA ARG A 157 17.07 -1.51 -2.46
C ARG A 157 15.84 -0.92 -3.12
N SER A 158 15.37 -1.58 -4.16
CA SER A 158 14.09 -1.31 -4.80
C SER A 158 13.21 -2.54 -4.72
N VAL A 159 11.94 -2.35 -4.44
CA VAL A 159 10.93 -3.42 -4.38
C VAL A 159 9.74 -3.02 -5.24
N LEU A 160 9.22 -3.98 -6.00
CA LEU A 160 8.00 -3.83 -6.77
C LEU A 160 7.14 -5.06 -6.57
N VAL A 161 5.86 -4.84 -6.26
CA VAL A 161 4.85 -5.89 -6.12
C VAL A 161 3.73 -5.63 -7.11
N ALA A 162 3.32 -6.67 -7.83
CA ALA A 162 2.11 -6.67 -8.63
C ALA A 162 1.13 -7.72 -8.09
N VAL A 163 -0.07 -7.28 -7.72
CA VAL A 163 -1.16 -8.13 -7.24
C VAL A 163 -2.20 -8.27 -8.34
N TYR A 164 -2.47 -9.50 -8.74
CA TYR A 164 -3.40 -9.87 -9.80
C TYR A 164 -4.70 -10.33 -9.19
N GLY A 165 -5.83 -9.86 -9.72
CA GLY A 165 -7.15 -10.15 -9.20
C GLY A 165 -8.08 -10.81 -10.22
N ARG A 166 -8.72 -11.88 -9.76
CA ARG A 166 -9.89 -12.46 -10.38
C ARG A 166 -11.10 -12.04 -9.55
N PRO A 167 -11.99 -11.16 -10.06
CA PRO A 167 -13.22 -10.78 -9.35
C PRO A 167 -14.08 -11.99 -8.99
N ALA A 168 -14.84 -11.87 -7.88
CA ALA A 168 -15.82 -12.87 -7.46
C ALA A 168 -17.01 -12.94 -8.43
#